data_2f7bdd3c7662f6e5c9fe26c094487ec8
#
_entry.id   2f7bdd3c7662f6e5c9fe26c094487ec8
#
_cell.length_a   1.000
_cell.length_b   1.000
_cell.length_c   1.000
_cell.angle_alpha   90.00
_cell.angle_beta   90.00
_cell.angle_gamma   90.00
#
_symmetry.space_group_name_H-M   'P 1'
#
loop_
_entity.id
_entity.type
_entity.pdbx_description
1 polymer ?
#
loop_
_entity_poly.entity_id
_entity_poly.type
_entity_poly.pdbx_seq_one_letter_code
_entity_poly.pdbx_strand_id
1 'polypeptide(L)'
;MQKFIQYTPTEILFGENTQAEVGKEVKKWGGSRVFIVYGGGSVKKSGLLAQVEEALEKEELAYAEFGGVKPNPRMAYAQEGVEKAIEFGADFLLAVGGGSSIDTAKAIAHGVANPDWSLEEIWGGEITLTRSTPVGCVLTIAAAGSETSDSAVLTNEETGKKGGISTGLNRPKFAIMNPVLTYTLPKYQIACGIVDIMMHTLERYFIPNTRNQITDEIAEGVLRVVIENGKKGLENPTNYDAMSEIMWAGSLSHNGLTGLGRAKDFSVHKLGHALGAKYDKAHGATLSAVWGSWAEYVYKNDEERFAHYAKKVWGVEEEDVAKAAKEGIRRTVEYFREIHMPTNLKELEIGEVSEEDLRELAMAATLNDTVKLSKIKELTAEDVYQIFRKAAGK
;
A
#
# COMPACT_ATOMS: atom_id res chain seq x y z
N MET A 1 19.92 -14.58 -9.39
CA MET A 1 19.52 -13.82 -8.16
C MET A 1 20.49 -12.64 -8.03
N GLN A 2 19.96 -11.40 -7.95
CA GLN A 2 20.76 -10.21 -7.71
C GLN A 2 21.16 -10.11 -6.23
N LYS A 3 22.21 -9.35 -5.91
CA LYS A 3 22.60 -9.06 -4.52
C LYS A 3 21.49 -8.26 -3.82
N PHE A 4 21.16 -8.62 -2.60
CA PHE A 4 20.14 -7.92 -1.80
C PHE A 4 20.50 -7.87 -0.31
N ILE A 5 19.83 -6.99 0.41
CA ILE A 5 19.81 -6.93 1.87
C ILE A 5 18.36 -7.14 2.29
N GLN A 6 18.13 -8.11 3.18
CA GLN A 6 16.84 -8.30 3.84
C GLN A 6 16.89 -7.65 5.23
N TYR A 7 16.02 -6.69 5.45
CA TYR A 7 15.89 -6.00 6.74
C TYR A 7 14.42 -5.71 7.03
N THR A 8 13.83 -6.46 7.96
CA THR A 8 12.42 -6.36 8.37
C THR A 8 12.35 -6.34 9.90
N PRO A 9 12.72 -5.22 10.53
CA PRO A 9 12.91 -5.13 11.99
C PRO A 9 11.60 -4.97 12.77
N THR A 10 10.47 -4.78 12.09
CA THR A 10 9.18 -4.57 12.75
C THR A 10 8.77 -5.80 13.53
N GLU A 11 8.57 -5.66 14.84
CA GLU A 11 7.99 -6.69 15.68
C GLU A 11 6.50 -6.79 15.42
N ILE A 12 5.97 -8.00 15.22
CA ILE A 12 4.56 -8.21 14.90
C ILE A 12 3.88 -8.93 16.05
N LEU A 13 2.84 -8.28 16.60
CA LEU A 13 1.93 -8.86 17.57
C LEU A 13 0.63 -9.22 16.82
N PHE A 14 0.47 -10.49 16.49
CA PHE A 14 -0.65 -10.97 15.68
C PHE A 14 -1.64 -11.79 16.52
N GLY A 15 -2.93 -11.50 16.40
CA GLY A 15 -4.00 -12.28 17.03
C GLY A 15 -5.01 -11.41 17.78
N GLU A 16 -6.02 -12.08 18.31
CA GLU A 16 -7.11 -11.43 19.04
C GLU A 16 -6.59 -10.69 20.29
N ASN A 17 -7.17 -9.52 20.54
CA ASN A 17 -6.90 -8.67 21.72
C ASN A 17 -5.46 -8.15 21.85
N THR A 18 -4.61 -8.31 20.84
CA THR A 18 -3.22 -7.81 20.88
C THR A 18 -3.12 -6.29 21.03
N GLN A 19 -4.17 -5.52 20.70
CA GLN A 19 -4.20 -4.07 20.93
C GLN A 19 -4.09 -3.68 22.42
N ALA A 20 -4.41 -4.59 23.33
CA ALA A 20 -4.23 -4.36 24.78
C ALA A 20 -2.76 -4.27 25.21
N GLU A 21 -1.84 -4.76 24.36
CA GLU A 21 -0.40 -4.74 24.65
C GLU A 21 0.28 -3.44 24.20
N VAL A 22 -0.45 -2.51 23.55
CA VAL A 22 0.13 -1.33 22.91
C VAL A 22 0.95 -0.45 23.86
N GLY A 23 0.49 -0.27 25.10
CA GLY A 23 1.20 0.52 26.10
C GLY A 23 2.56 -0.09 26.47
N LYS A 24 2.61 -1.41 26.66
CA LYS A 24 3.85 -2.15 26.96
C LYS A 24 4.83 -2.06 25.78
N GLU A 25 4.32 -2.18 24.55
CA GLU A 25 5.18 -2.08 23.36
C GLU A 25 5.76 -0.67 23.19
N VAL A 26 4.97 0.38 23.38
CA VAL A 26 5.46 1.75 23.38
C VAL A 26 6.60 1.93 24.40
N LYS A 27 6.39 1.47 25.63
CA LYS A 27 7.38 1.57 26.72
C LYS A 27 8.65 0.78 26.43
N LYS A 28 8.52 -0.43 25.91
CA LYS A 28 9.63 -1.29 25.45
C LYS A 28 10.53 -0.59 24.43
N TRP A 29 9.93 0.20 23.53
CA TRP A 29 10.63 0.95 22.51
C TRP A 29 11.00 2.38 22.93
N GLY A 30 10.88 2.69 24.24
CA GLY A 30 11.38 3.91 24.87
C GLY A 30 10.46 5.11 24.75
N GLY A 31 9.19 4.93 24.35
CA GLY A 31 8.20 6.00 24.31
C GLY A 31 7.71 6.37 25.71
N SER A 32 7.47 7.64 25.95
CA SER A 32 6.87 8.20 27.16
C SER A 32 5.77 9.23 26.86
N ARG A 33 5.83 9.89 25.71
CA ARG A 33 4.90 10.92 25.25
C ARG A 33 4.41 10.55 23.85
N VAL A 34 3.27 9.89 23.80
CA VAL A 34 2.72 9.24 22.61
C VAL A 34 1.82 10.17 21.82
N PHE A 35 2.12 10.42 20.56
CA PHE A 35 1.25 11.17 19.66
C PHE A 35 0.45 10.18 18.78
N ILE A 36 -0.86 10.06 19.05
CA ILE A 36 -1.75 9.09 18.43
C ILE A 36 -2.30 9.68 17.13
N VAL A 37 -1.95 9.07 15.99
CA VAL A 37 -2.39 9.49 14.65
C VAL A 37 -3.45 8.51 14.13
N TYR A 38 -4.65 9.01 13.81
CA TYR A 38 -5.73 8.16 13.32
C TYR A 38 -6.61 8.85 12.26
N GLY A 39 -7.41 8.06 11.55
CA GLY A 39 -8.29 8.52 10.48
C GLY A 39 -9.54 9.26 10.99
N GLY A 40 -10.65 9.08 10.29
CA GLY A 40 -11.95 9.65 10.68
C GLY A 40 -12.53 9.05 11.98
N GLY A 41 -13.83 9.02 12.12
CA GLY A 41 -14.47 8.59 13.35
C GLY A 41 -14.56 7.07 13.61
N SER A 42 -14.07 6.20 12.72
CA SER A 42 -14.27 4.74 12.84
C SER A 42 -13.64 4.15 14.10
N VAL A 43 -12.40 4.52 14.41
CA VAL A 43 -11.67 4.03 15.60
C VAL A 43 -12.31 4.51 16.91
N LYS A 44 -12.95 5.68 16.91
CA LYS A 44 -13.75 6.18 18.04
C LYS A 44 -15.07 5.40 18.17
N LYS A 45 -15.78 5.22 17.06
CA LYS A 45 -17.08 4.51 17.04
C LYS A 45 -16.96 3.04 17.43
N SER A 46 -15.87 2.38 17.05
CA SER A 46 -15.62 0.98 17.42
C SER A 46 -15.15 0.80 18.87
N GLY A 47 -14.80 1.89 19.56
CA GLY A 47 -14.20 1.85 20.89
C GLY A 47 -12.72 1.48 20.90
N LEU A 48 -12.08 1.28 19.72
CA LEU A 48 -10.67 0.93 19.65
C LEU A 48 -9.76 2.02 20.23
N LEU A 49 -10.06 3.30 19.93
CA LEU A 49 -9.25 4.40 20.45
C LEU A 49 -9.25 4.39 21.98
N ALA A 50 -10.41 4.23 22.62
CA ALA A 50 -10.50 4.14 24.09
C ALA A 50 -9.72 2.95 24.66
N GLN A 51 -9.69 1.79 23.96
CA GLN A 51 -8.85 0.65 24.38
C GLN A 51 -7.36 0.97 24.30
N VAL A 52 -6.93 1.70 23.26
CA VAL A 52 -5.55 2.15 23.10
C VAL A 52 -5.18 3.13 24.21
N GLU A 53 -6.03 4.12 24.48
CA GLU A 53 -5.82 5.10 25.56
C GLU A 53 -5.73 4.43 26.91
N GLU A 54 -6.65 3.52 27.25
CA GLU A 54 -6.62 2.73 28.49
C GLU A 54 -5.30 1.91 28.61
N ALA A 55 -4.82 1.33 27.52
CA ALA A 55 -3.58 0.57 27.52
C ALA A 55 -2.34 1.47 27.73
N LEU A 56 -2.37 2.70 27.22
CA LEU A 56 -1.31 3.70 27.47
C LEU A 56 -1.34 4.19 28.93
N GLU A 57 -2.54 4.48 29.46
CA GLU A 57 -2.75 4.92 30.85
C GLU A 57 -2.26 3.88 31.86
N LYS A 58 -2.52 2.58 31.61
CA LYS A 58 -2.02 1.48 32.47
C LYS A 58 -0.50 1.45 32.58
N GLU A 59 0.21 1.94 31.57
CA GLU A 59 1.67 2.03 31.54
C GLU A 59 2.19 3.41 31.93
N GLU A 60 1.29 4.31 32.42
CA GLU A 60 1.59 5.68 32.85
C GLU A 60 2.23 6.53 31.73
N LEU A 61 1.80 6.31 30.46
CA LEU A 61 2.27 7.03 29.29
C LEU A 61 1.38 8.26 29.03
N ALA A 62 2.03 9.42 28.82
CA ALA A 62 1.30 10.60 28.38
C ALA A 62 0.95 10.48 26.89
N TYR A 63 -0.24 10.94 26.49
CA TYR A 63 -0.62 10.92 25.08
C TYR A 63 -1.39 12.16 24.63
N ALA A 64 -1.35 12.43 23.34
CA ALA A 64 -2.19 13.43 22.68
C ALA A 64 -2.73 12.84 21.35
N GLU A 65 -3.95 13.27 20.99
CA GLU A 65 -4.64 12.77 19.79
C GLU A 65 -4.46 13.70 18.59
N PHE A 66 -4.25 13.10 17.42
CA PHE A 66 -4.29 13.77 16.12
C PHE A 66 -5.14 12.94 15.14
N GLY A 67 -6.45 13.23 15.12
CA GLY A 67 -7.42 12.52 14.31
C GLY A 67 -7.84 13.30 13.07
N GLY A 68 -8.45 12.62 12.10
CA GLY A 68 -8.97 13.26 10.89
C GLY A 68 -8.12 13.02 9.64
N VAL A 69 -7.14 12.11 9.70
CA VAL A 69 -6.39 11.69 8.51
C VAL A 69 -7.35 11.16 7.44
N LYS A 70 -7.27 11.72 6.24
CA LYS A 70 -8.06 11.31 5.08
C LYS A 70 -7.35 10.20 4.28
N PRO A 71 -8.08 9.39 3.51
CA PRO A 71 -7.49 8.58 2.44
C PRO A 71 -6.65 9.46 1.50
N ASN A 72 -5.60 8.90 0.89
CA ASN A 72 -4.59 9.66 0.15
C ASN A 72 -3.98 10.77 1.03
N PRO A 73 -3.15 10.43 2.02
CA PRO A 73 -2.75 11.34 3.10
C PRO A 73 -2.12 12.62 2.56
N ARG A 74 -2.52 13.74 3.15
CA ARG A 74 -2.18 15.09 2.68
C ARG A 74 -0.92 15.61 3.35
N MET A 75 -0.03 16.20 2.55
CA MET A 75 1.24 16.71 3.05
C MET A 75 1.04 17.89 4.02
N ALA A 76 0.16 18.84 3.68
CA ALA A 76 -0.14 19.96 4.55
C ALA A 76 -0.72 19.53 5.92
N TYR A 77 -1.60 18.50 5.92
CA TYR A 77 -2.15 17.95 7.16
C TYR A 77 -1.10 17.23 8.01
N ALA A 78 -0.19 16.49 7.37
CA ALA A 78 0.92 15.86 8.07
C ALA A 78 1.89 16.91 8.66
N GLN A 79 2.12 18.04 7.95
CA GLN A 79 2.94 19.15 8.45
C GLN A 79 2.31 19.81 9.70
N GLU A 80 1.00 20.03 9.70
CA GLU A 80 0.27 20.46 10.91
C GLU A 80 0.47 19.47 12.07
N GLY A 81 0.47 18.17 11.77
CA GLY A 81 0.76 17.11 12.75
C GLY A 81 2.17 17.19 13.32
N VAL A 82 3.17 17.57 12.52
CA VAL A 82 4.55 17.80 12.98
C VAL A 82 4.59 18.90 14.05
N GLU A 83 3.96 20.05 13.76
CA GLU A 83 3.93 21.20 14.66
C GLU A 83 3.29 20.83 16.01
N LYS A 84 2.13 20.18 15.97
CA LYS A 84 1.43 19.73 17.19
C LYS A 84 2.19 18.66 17.97
N ALA A 85 2.85 17.74 17.27
CA ALA A 85 3.66 16.73 17.93
C ALA A 85 4.89 17.31 18.62
N ILE A 86 5.53 18.32 18.01
CA ILE A 86 6.64 19.07 18.63
C ILE A 86 6.13 19.86 19.85
N GLU A 87 5.01 20.57 19.74
CA GLU A 87 4.41 21.32 20.86
C GLU A 87 4.07 20.39 22.04
N PHE A 88 3.52 19.22 21.76
CA PHE A 88 3.26 18.21 22.78
C PHE A 88 4.56 17.62 23.38
N GLY A 89 5.67 17.68 22.66
CA GLY A 89 6.95 17.05 23.00
C GLY A 89 6.92 15.55 22.79
N ALA A 90 6.33 15.11 21.69
CA ALA A 90 6.20 13.70 21.34
C ALA A 90 7.56 13.01 21.17
N ASP A 91 7.77 11.87 21.80
CA ASP A 91 8.92 11.00 21.64
C ASP A 91 8.58 9.67 20.96
N PHE A 92 7.27 9.43 20.71
CA PHE A 92 6.77 8.25 20.04
C PHE A 92 5.50 8.57 19.22
N LEU A 93 5.43 8.07 17.98
CA LEU A 93 4.24 8.16 17.12
C LEU A 93 3.50 6.83 17.13
N LEU A 94 2.19 6.86 17.37
CA LEU A 94 1.34 5.67 17.34
C LEU A 94 0.25 5.86 16.28
N ALA A 95 0.34 5.12 15.18
CA ALA A 95 -0.72 5.08 14.17
C ALA A 95 -1.83 4.10 14.58
N VAL A 96 -3.08 4.55 14.60
CA VAL A 96 -4.25 3.68 14.82
C VAL A 96 -5.14 3.76 13.58
N GLY A 97 -5.01 2.80 12.66
CA GLY A 97 -5.71 2.88 11.37
C GLY A 97 -5.12 2.01 10.28
N GLY A 98 -5.40 2.40 9.05
CA GLY A 98 -4.83 1.80 7.84
C GLY A 98 -3.61 2.57 7.32
N GLY A 99 -3.18 2.25 6.09
CA GLY A 99 -1.98 2.80 5.45
C GLY A 99 -1.89 4.32 5.49
N SER A 100 -2.99 5.05 5.27
CA SER A 100 -2.98 6.52 5.31
C SER A 100 -2.61 7.07 6.70
N SER A 101 -3.14 6.48 7.78
CA SER A 101 -2.78 6.88 9.15
C SER A 101 -1.33 6.54 9.46
N ILE A 102 -0.86 5.37 9.00
CA ILE A 102 0.52 4.91 9.20
C ILE A 102 1.50 5.80 8.44
N ASP A 103 1.22 6.12 7.17
CA ASP A 103 2.08 6.98 6.36
C ASP A 103 2.13 8.42 6.90
N THR A 104 0.99 8.94 7.40
CA THR A 104 0.95 10.24 8.08
C THR A 104 1.79 10.21 9.36
N ALA A 105 1.70 9.16 10.17
CA ALA A 105 2.49 9.02 11.39
C ALA A 105 4.00 8.93 11.09
N LYS A 106 4.39 8.19 10.04
CA LYS A 106 5.78 8.14 9.56
C LYS A 106 6.30 9.51 9.13
N ALA A 107 5.46 10.27 8.39
CA ALA A 107 5.81 11.61 7.97
C ALA A 107 5.99 12.55 9.17
N ILE A 108 5.04 12.56 10.10
CA ILE A 108 5.16 13.33 11.35
C ILE A 108 6.43 12.93 12.11
N ALA A 109 6.74 11.63 12.20
CA ALA A 109 7.94 11.13 12.86
C ALA A 109 9.24 11.67 12.24
N HIS A 110 9.28 11.81 10.92
CA HIS A 110 10.42 12.42 10.23
C HIS A 110 10.53 13.92 10.55
N GLY A 111 9.41 14.65 10.49
CA GLY A 111 9.39 16.08 10.79
C GLY A 111 9.79 16.37 12.26
N VAL A 112 9.23 15.62 13.21
CA VAL A 112 9.60 15.76 14.66
C VAL A 112 11.09 15.53 14.88
N ALA A 113 11.67 14.52 14.24
CA ALA A 113 13.10 14.23 14.36
C ALA A 113 13.99 15.24 13.61
N ASN A 114 13.47 15.99 12.65
CA ASN A 114 14.21 16.92 11.79
C ASN A 114 13.48 18.26 11.68
N PRO A 115 13.31 19.01 12.79
CA PRO A 115 12.44 20.19 12.88
C PRO A 115 12.89 21.40 12.03
N ASP A 116 14.12 21.38 11.55
CA ASP A 116 14.67 22.42 10.68
C ASP A 116 14.22 22.29 9.20
N TRP A 117 13.49 21.20 8.86
CA TRP A 117 13.07 20.84 7.52
C TRP A 117 11.55 20.63 7.44
N SER A 118 10.93 21.19 6.44
CA SER A 118 9.53 20.91 6.11
C SER A 118 9.38 19.51 5.50
N LEU A 119 8.16 18.96 5.56
CA LEU A 119 7.87 17.69 4.88
C LEU A 119 8.03 17.80 3.36
N GLU A 120 7.83 18.96 2.77
CA GLU A 120 8.04 19.18 1.35
C GLU A 120 9.51 19.01 0.97
N GLU A 121 10.44 19.62 1.72
CA GLU A 121 11.89 19.46 1.53
C GLU A 121 12.35 18.02 1.75
N ILE A 122 11.79 17.35 2.77
CA ILE A 122 12.07 15.93 3.04
C ILE A 122 11.60 15.04 1.87
N TRP A 123 10.36 15.23 1.40
CA TRP A 123 9.81 14.47 0.27
C TRP A 123 10.41 14.87 -1.07
N GLY A 124 10.89 16.10 -1.19
CA GLY A 124 11.67 16.62 -2.32
C GLY A 124 13.03 15.97 -2.48
N GLY A 125 13.54 15.34 -1.41
CA GLY A 125 14.87 14.70 -1.40
C GLY A 125 16.02 15.69 -1.19
N GLU A 126 15.74 16.85 -0.63
CA GLU A 126 16.74 17.88 -0.32
C GLU A 126 17.67 17.45 0.81
N ILE A 127 17.19 16.54 1.67
CA ILE A 127 17.99 15.96 2.74
C ILE A 127 18.04 14.43 2.67
N THR A 128 19.12 13.85 3.16
CA THR A 128 19.20 12.42 3.46
C THR A 128 18.79 12.18 4.91
N LEU A 129 17.65 11.52 5.11
CA LEU A 129 17.18 11.18 6.45
C LEU A 129 18.12 10.20 7.14
N THR A 130 18.62 10.56 8.31
CA THR A 130 19.48 9.72 9.16
C THR A 130 18.81 9.35 10.48
N ARG A 131 17.70 10.00 10.83
CA ARG A 131 16.95 9.78 12.07
C ARG A 131 15.44 9.98 11.84
N SER A 132 14.65 9.33 12.68
CA SER A 132 13.19 9.47 12.77
C SER A 132 12.76 9.17 14.19
N THR A 133 11.70 9.80 14.65
CA THR A 133 11.03 9.42 15.89
C THR A 133 10.46 8.00 15.74
N PRO A 134 10.52 7.15 16.78
CA PRO A 134 9.94 5.81 16.70
C PRO A 134 8.45 5.82 16.35
N VAL A 135 8.03 4.88 15.51
CA VAL A 135 6.63 4.68 15.13
C VAL A 135 6.19 3.27 15.52
N GLY A 136 5.03 3.15 16.12
CA GLY A 136 4.28 1.90 16.28
C GLY A 136 2.93 1.99 15.57
N CYS A 137 2.28 0.87 15.30
CA CYS A 137 0.96 0.90 14.70
C CYS A 137 0.01 -0.18 15.23
N VAL A 138 -1.28 0.17 15.26
CA VAL A 138 -2.42 -0.71 15.45
C VAL A 138 -3.19 -0.74 14.14
N LEU A 139 -3.11 -1.85 13.40
CA LEU A 139 -3.66 -1.98 12.06
C LEU A 139 -5.16 -2.25 12.11
N THR A 140 -5.94 -1.52 11.31
CA THR A 140 -7.40 -1.70 11.22
C THR A 140 -7.89 -2.07 9.83
N ILE A 141 -7.01 -2.12 8.84
CA ILE A 141 -7.32 -2.54 7.46
C ILE A 141 -6.13 -3.24 6.85
N ALA A 142 -6.35 -4.44 6.31
CA ALA A 142 -5.36 -5.17 5.55
C ALA A 142 -5.33 -4.66 4.09
N ALA A 143 -4.25 -4.03 3.68
CA ALA A 143 -4.10 -3.46 2.32
C ALA A 143 -2.62 -3.20 2.00
N ALA A 144 -2.19 -1.96 2.15
CA ALA A 144 -0.90 -1.44 1.71
C ALA A 144 0.36 -2.05 2.35
N GLY A 145 0.23 -2.81 3.45
CA GLY A 145 1.39 -3.36 4.16
C GLY A 145 2.30 -2.29 4.78
N SER A 146 1.78 -1.06 4.99
CA SER A 146 2.57 0.06 5.53
C SER A 146 3.10 -0.21 6.92
N GLU A 147 2.43 -1.06 7.71
CA GLU A 147 2.83 -1.47 9.06
C GLU A 147 4.19 -2.19 9.12
N THR A 148 4.68 -2.70 7.99
CA THR A 148 5.99 -3.38 7.90
C THR A 148 6.88 -2.84 6.78
N SER A 149 6.40 -1.88 5.97
CA SER A 149 7.10 -1.40 4.78
C SER A 149 8.13 -0.31 5.08
N ASP A 150 9.10 -0.19 4.18
CA ASP A 150 10.07 0.90 4.13
C ASP A 150 9.56 2.15 3.37
N SER A 151 8.27 2.19 3.05
CA SER A 151 7.65 3.26 2.25
C SER A 151 6.73 4.14 3.09
N ALA A 152 6.65 5.41 2.74
CA ALA A 152 5.61 6.34 3.19
C ALA A 152 5.22 7.25 2.03
N VAL A 153 3.92 7.41 1.77
CA VAL A 153 3.38 8.15 0.62
C VAL A 153 2.54 9.32 1.10
N LEU A 154 2.78 10.51 0.56
CA LEU A 154 1.96 11.71 0.77
C LEU A 154 1.48 12.28 -0.56
N THR A 155 0.38 13.01 -0.49
CA THR A 155 -0.13 13.83 -1.58
C THR A 155 0.17 15.29 -1.27
N ASN A 156 0.96 15.94 -2.14
CA ASN A 156 1.14 17.38 -2.09
C ASN A 156 -0.03 18.02 -2.85
N GLU A 157 -0.90 18.73 -2.12
CA GLU A 157 -2.14 19.31 -2.66
C GLU A 157 -1.88 20.51 -3.55
N GLU A 158 -0.78 21.24 -3.34
CA GLU A 158 -0.42 22.40 -4.14
C GLU A 158 0.06 22.00 -5.53
N THR A 159 0.83 20.94 -5.62
CA THR A 159 1.36 20.44 -6.90
C THR A 159 0.50 19.35 -7.54
N GLY A 160 -0.51 18.83 -6.82
CA GLY A 160 -1.32 17.68 -7.25
C GLY A 160 -0.53 16.38 -7.37
N LYS A 161 0.69 16.29 -6.81
CA LYS A 161 1.56 15.12 -6.93
C LYS A 161 1.39 14.20 -5.73
N LYS A 162 1.24 12.91 -5.99
CA LYS A 162 1.31 11.85 -4.99
C LYS A 162 2.64 11.11 -5.13
N GLY A 163 3.45 11.14 -4.08
CA GLY A 163 4.80 10.56 -4.09
C GLY A 163 5.19 9.99 -2.74
N GLY A 164 6.17 9.09 -2.76
CA GLY A 164 6.65 8.44 -1.54
C GLY A 164 8.16 8.48 -1.41
N ILE A 165 8.61 8.38 -0.16
CA ILE A 165 10.01 8.14 0.18
C ILE A 165 10.18 6.70 0.68
N SER A 166 11.31 6.08 0.36
CA SER A 166 11.67 4.73 0.81
C SER A 166 12.95 4.77 1.62
N THR A 167 12.84 4.42 2.89
CA THR A 167 13.97 4.35 3.82
C THR A 167 13.70 3.31 4.90
N GLY A 168 14.74 2.67 5.44
CA GLY A 168 14.60 1.77 6.59
C GLY A 168 14.00 2.44 7.83
N LEU A 169 14.09 3.77 7.93
CA LEU A 169 13.50 4.57 9.01
C LEU A 169 11.98 4.61 8.99
N ASN A 170 11.35 4.34 7.84
CA ASN A 170 9.90 4.22 7.72
C ASN A 170 9.33 2.98 8.42
N ARG A 171 10.16 1.95 8.68
CA ARG A 171 9.64 0.70 9.27
C ARG A 171 9.25 0.93 10.72
N PRO A 172 7.96 0.69 11.08
CA PRO A 172 7.52 0.77 12.46
C PRO A 172 8.32 -0.15 13.37
N LYS A 173 8.43 0.21 14.64
CA LYS A 173 9.07 -0.61 15.67
C LYS A 173 8.26 -1.85 15.96
N PHE A 174 6.94 -1.68 16.02
CA PHE A 174 6.01 -2.79 16.16
C PHE A 174 4.74 -2.55 15.34
N ALA A 175 4.05 -3.64 15.02
CA ALA A 175 2.74 -3.65 14.39
C ALA A 175 1.81 -4.60 15.16
N ILE A 176 0.74 -4.05 15.71
CA ILE A 176 -0.34 -4.81 16.33
C ILE A 176 -1.38 -5.13 15.25
N MET A 177 -1.61 -6.40 15.03
CA MET A 177 -2.39 -6.95 13.94
C MET A 177 -3.45 -7.90 14.48
N ASN A 178 -4.60 -7.35 14.87
CA ASN A 178 -5.76 -8.14 15.30
C ASN A 178 -6.80 -8.17 14.16
N PRO A 179 -7.04 -9.33 13.52
CA PRO A 179 -8.01 -9.47 12.42
C PRO A 179 -9.43 -9.02 12.79
N VAL A 180 -9.83 -9.14 14.06
CA VAL A 180 -11.15 -8.70 14.54
C VAL A 180 -11.37 -7.21 14.32
N LEU A 181 -10.32 -6.38 14.35
CA LEU A 181 -10.41 -4.94 14.11
C LEU A 181 -10.84 -4.58 12.67
N THR A 182 -10.79 -5.54 11.75
CA THR A 182 -11.22 -5.35 10.35
C THR A 182 -12.69 -5.68 10.10
N TYR A 183 -13.39 -6.29 11.05
CA TYR A 183 -14.76 -6.81 10.85
C TYR A 183 -15.83 -5.75 10.52
N THR A 184 -15.57 -4.51 10.88
CA THR A 184 -16.47 -3.39 10.60
C THR A 184 -16.19 -2.67 9.28
N LEU A 185 -15.19 -3.14 8.50
CA LEU A 185 -14.87 -2.54 7.22
C LEU A 185 -15.98 -2.77 6.19
N PRO A 186 -16.33 -1.76 5.41
CA PRO A 186 -17.14 -1.96 4.22
C PRO A 186 -16.49 -2.96 3.27
N LYS A 187 -17.28 -3.83 2.66
CA LYS A 187 -16.76 -4.84 1.67
C LYS A 187 -15.93 -4.21 0.56
N TYR A 188 -16.29 -3.02 0.11
CA TYR A 188 -15.51 -2.28 -0.88
C TYR A 188 -14.08 -1.96 -0.40
N GLN A 189 -13.90 -1.62 0.87
CA GLN A 189 -12.56 -1.36 1.41
C GLN A 189 -11.74 -2.65 1.56
N ILE A 190 -12.39 -3.77 1.92
CA ILE A 190 -11.74 -5.09 1.93
C ILE A 190 -11.29 -5.44 0.51
N ALA A 191 -12.15 -5.27 -0.49
CA ALA A 191 -11.81 -5.52 -1.89
C ALA A 191 -10.66 -4.63 -2.39
N CYS A 192 -10.68 -3.34 -2.06
CA CYS A 192 -9.55 -2.44 -2.34
C CYS A 192 -8.24 -2.94 -1.70
N GLY A 193 -8.30 -3.42 -0.47
CA GLY A 193 -7.14 -4.00 0.22
C GLY A 193 -6.61 -5.25 -0.48
N ILE A 194 -7.48 -6.16 -0.89
CA ILE A 194 -7.12 -7.37 -1.63
C ILE A 194 -6.39 -7.01 -2.94
N VAL A 195 -6.92 -6.05 -3.70
CA VAL A 195 -6.28 -5.58 -4.93
C VAL A 195 -4.89 -5.00 -4.63
N ASP A 196 -4.77 -4.19 -3.60
CA ASP A 196 -3.50 -3.55 -3.24
C ASP A 196 -2.42 -4.58 -2.84
N ILE A 197 -2.78 -5.58 -2.04
CA ILE A 197 -1.92 -6.73 -1.69
C ILE A 197 -1.45 -7.46 -2.95
N MET A 198 -2.39 -7.74 -3.88
CA MET A 198 -2.06 -8.40 -5.14
C MET A 198 -1.11 -7.53 -5.97
N MET A 199 -1.38 -6.22 -6.11
CA MET A 199 -0.52 -5.32 -6.90
C MET A 199 0.88 -5.21 -6.34
N HIS A 200 1.06 -5.04 -5.04
CA HIS A 200 2.38 -5.02 -4.41
C HIS A 200 3.18 -6.28 -4.71
N THR A 201 2.51 -7.44 -4.75
CA THR A 201 3.14 -8.72 -5.07
C THR A 201 3.42 -8.83 -6.57
N LEU A 202 2.44 -8.51 -7.44
CA LEU A 202 2.55 -8.64 -8.89
C LEU A 202 3.64 -7.73 -9.48
N GLU A 203 3.77 -6.48 -8.99
CA GLU A 203 4.78 -5.54 -9.48
C GLU A 203 6.20 -5.88 -9.01
N ARG A 204 6.33 -6.72 -8.01
CA ARG A 204 7.61 -7.36 -7.65
C ARG A 204 7.84 -8.67 -8.39
N TYR A 205 6.77 -9.32 -8.82
CA TYR A 205 6.80 -10.59 -9.54
C TYR A 205 7.11 -10.41 -11.02
N PHE A 206 6.48 -9.48 -11.71
CA PHE A 206 6.66 -9.23 -13.15
C PHE A 206 7.94 -8.45 -13.45
N ILE A 207 9.09 -9.06 -13.11
CA ILE A 207 10.42 -8.54 -13.40
C ILE A 207 11.12 -9.51 -14.35
N PRO A 208 11.59 -9.06 -15.52
CA PRO A 208 12.22 -9.92 -16.52
C PRO A 208 13.57 -10.48 -16.04
N ASN A 209 13.97 -11.60 -16.64
CA ASN A 209 15.32 -12.20 -16.52
C ASN A 209 15.77 -12.54 -15.08
N THR A 210 14.87 -12.80 -14.17
CA THR A 210 15.22 -13.21 -12.81
C THR A 210 14.78 -14.64 -12.53
N ARG A 211 15.75 -15.54 -12.48
CA ARG A 211 15.55 -16.88 -11.90
C ARG A 211 15.76 -16.80 -10.39
N ASN A 212 14.69 -16.64 -9.65
CA ASN A 212 14.68 -16.56 -8.19
C ASN A 212 13.52 -17.39 -7.65
N GLN A 213 13.67 -18.72 -7.78
CA GLN A 213 12.61 -19.68 -7.53
C GLN A 213 11.97 -19.50 -6.14
N ILE A 214 12.77 -19.38 -5.08
CA ILE A 214 12.21 -19.26 -3.72
C ILE A 214 11.38 -17.96 -3.57
N THR A 215 11.83 -16.86 -4.16
CA THR A 215 11.07 -15.59 -4.13
C THR A 215 9.80 -15.69 -4.98
N ASP A 216 9.85 -16.41 -6.09
CA ASP A 216 8.67 -16.68 -6.92
C ASP A 216 7.64 -17.53 -6.17
N GLU A 217 8.04 -18.64 -5.55
CA GLU A 217 7.14 -19.50 -4.79
C GLU A 217 6.49 -18.75 -3.60
N ILE A 218 7.23 -17.84 -2.94
CA ILE A 218 6.67 -16.97 -1.89
C ILE A 218 5.62 -16.03 -2.47
N ALA A 219 5.93 -15.33 -3.57
CA ALA A 219 5.01 -14.40 -4.21
C ALA A 219 3.75 -15.10 -4.74
N GLU A 220 3.93 -16.25 -5.41
CA GLU A 220 2.85 -17.08 -5.93
C GLU A 220 1.97 -17.66 -4.81
N GLY A 221 2.59 -18.06 -3.68
CA GLY A 221 1.88 -18.49 -2.49
C GLY A 221 1.01 -17.39 -1.89
N VAL A 222 1.57 -16.18 -1.73
CA VAL A 222 0.81 -14.99 -1.26
C VAL A 222 -0.38 -14.72 -2.19
N LEU A 223 -0.18 -14.73 -3.51
CA LEU A 223 -1.26 -14.50 -4.47
C LEU A 223 -2.37 -15.54 -4.38
N ARG A 224 -2.03 -16.84 -4.34
CA ARG A 224 -3.03 -17.92 -4.22
C ARG A 224 -3.86 -17.80 -2.94
N VAL A 225 -3.19 -17.55 -1.80
CA VAL A 225 -3.85 -17.39 -0.50
C VAL A 225 -4.78 -16.19 -0.49
N VAL A 226 -4.34 -15.05 -1.05
CA VAL A 226 -5.17 -13.83 -1.12
C VAL A 226 -6.37 -14.00 -2.05
N ILE A 227 -6.21 -14.68 -3.20
CA ILE A 227 -7.30 -14.96 -4.13
C ILE A 227 -8.36 -15.85 -3.47
N GLU A 228 -7.95 -16.89 -2.76
CA GLU A 228 -8.87 -17.81 -2.08
C GLU A 228 -9.58 -17.15 -0.91
N ASN A 229 -8.81 -16.56 0.01
CA ASN A 229 -9.36 -16.00 1.25
C ASN A 229 -10.03 -14.64 1.02
N GLY A 230 -9.67 -13.92 -0.04
CA GLY A 230 -10.35 -12.67 -0.43
C GLY A 230 -11.83 -12.87 -0.69
N LYS A 231 -12.21 -13.93 -1.42
CA LYS A 231 -13.62 -14.27 -1.63
C LYS A 231 -14.33 -14.59 -0.31
N LYS A 232 -13.72 -15.45 0.52
CA LYS A 232 -14.27 -15.84 1.82
C LYS A 232 -14.46 -14.64 2.77
N GLY A 233 -13.47 -13.73 2.83
CA GLY A 233 -13.54 -12.52 3.64
C GLY A 233 -14.58 -11.52 3.14
N LEU A 234 -14.82 -11.44 1.83
CA LEU A 234 -15.88 -10.60 1.26
C LEU A 234 -17.28 -11.20 1.47
N GLU A 235 -17.42 -12.52 1.40
CA GLU A 235 -18.67 -13.20 1.73
C GLU A 235 -19.02 -12.99 3.20
N ASN A 236 -18.07 -13.26 4.09
CA ASN A 236 -18.20 -13.10 5.54
C ASN A 236 -17.02 -12.31 6.14
N PRO A 237 -17.14 -10.98 6.30
CA PRO A 237 -16.10 -10.13 6.88
C PRO A 237 -15.73 -10.47 8.35
N THR A 238 -16.51 -11.32 9.03
CA THR A 238 -16.19 -11.80 10.37
C THR A 238 -15.58 -13.20 10.41
N ASN A 239 -15.20 -13.75 9.25
CA ASN A 239 -14.45 -14.98 9.16
C ASN A 239 -13.00 -14.72 9.59
N TYR A 240 -12.68 -15.11 10.83
CA TYR A 240 -11.37 -14.87 11.44
C TYR A 240 -10.22 -15.44 10.61
N ASP A 241 -10.34 -16.69 10.15
CA ASP A 241 -9.28 -17.35 9.38
C ASP A 241 -9.00 -16.61 8.08
N ALA A 242 -10.04 -16.31 7.31
CA ALA A 242 -9.87 -15.58 6.05
C ALA A 242 -9.29 -14.17 6.25
N MET A 243 -9.78 -13.42 7.25
CA MET A 243 -9.28 -12.08 7.53
C MET A 243 -7.85 -12.10 8.09
N SER A 244 -7.48 -13.15 8.82
CA SER A 244 -6.10 -13.37 9.29
C SER A 244 -5.14 -13.59 8.13
N GLU A 245 -5.50 -14.44 7.17
CA GLU A 245 -4.69 -14.71 5.99
C GLU A 245 -4.51 -13.45 5.12
N ILE A 246 -5.59 -12.69 4.90
CA ILE A 246 -5.53 -11.42 4.16
C ILE A 246 -4.64 -10.41 4.89
N MET A 247 -4.78 -10.28 6.20
CA MET A 247 -4.00 -9.33 7.00
C MET A 247 -2.52 -9.66 6.98
N TRP A 248 -2.16 -10.93 7.16
CA TRP A 248 -0.77 -11.37 7.11
C TRP A 248 -0.17 -11.23 5.71
N ALA A 249 -0.92 -11.61 4.66
CA ALA A 249 -0.51 -11.43 3.28
C ALA A 249 -0.26 -9.95 2.93
N GLY A 250 -1.01 -9.01 3.50
CA GLY A 250 -0.78 -7.57 3.35
C GLY A 250 0.63 -7.17 3.77
N SER A 251 1.06 -7.55 4.96
CA SER A 251 2.43 -7.30 5.43
C SER A 251 3.49 -7.97 4.54
N LEU A 252 3.30 -9.24 4.18
CA LEU A 252 4.26 -9.98 3.34
C LEU A 252 4.39 -9.38 1.94
N SER A 253 3.30 -8.87 1.37
CA SER A 253 3.28 -8.29 0.04
C SER A 253 4.18 -7.05 -0.10
N HIS A 254 4.36 -6.28 0.99
CA HIS A 254 5.07 -5.00 0.95
C HIS A 254 6.33 -4.90 1.84
N ASN A 255 6.61 -5.87 2.70
CA ASN A 255 7.82 -5.84 3.54
C ASN A 255 9.14 -6.08 2.76
N GLY A 256 9.03 -6.42 1.47
CA GLY A 256 10.15 -6.68 0.56
C GLY A 256 10.34 -8.15 0.20
N LEU A 257 9.74 -9.08 0.96
CA LEU A 257 9.98 -10.53 0.83
C LEU A 257 9.61 -11.08 -0.55
N THR A 258 8.50 -10.62 -1.14
CA THR A 258 8.01 -11.04 -2.47
C THR A 258 8.84 -10.54 -3.64
N GLY A 259 9.88 -9.71 -3.40
CA GLY A 259 10.72 -9.12 -4.43
C GLY A 259 12.22 -9.24 -4.20
N LEU A 260 12.66 -10.09 -3.27
CA LEU A 260 14.08 -10.22 -2.95
C LEU A 260 14.91 -10.72 -4.13
N GLY A 261 16.10 -10.14 -4.30
CA GLY A 261 17.07 -10.54 -5.32
C GLY A 261 16.68 -10.16 -6.74
N ARG A 262 15.78 -9.18 -6.90
CA ARG A 262 15.37 -8.61 -8.21
C ARG A 262 15.07 -7.11 -8.09
N ALA A 263 14.93 -6.44 -9.24
CA ALA A 263 14.47 -5.05 -9.28
C ALA A 263 13.02 -4.92 -8.79
N LYS A 264 12.59 -3.70 -8.50
CA LYS A 264 11.18 -3.37 -8.22
C LYS A 264 10.60 -2.66 -9.45
N ASP A 265 9.37 -3.00 -9.80
CA ASP A 265 8.53 -2.26 -10.75
C ASP A 265 7.29 -1.76 -9.99
N PHE A 266 6.93 -0.53 -10.16
CA PHE A 266 5.73 0.07 -9.59
C PHE A 266 4.99 0.89 -10.65
N SER A 267 4.99 0.41 -11.89
CA SER A 267 4.35 1.10 -13.01
C SER A 267 2.84 1.22 -12.80
N VAL A 268 2.15 0.15 -12.41
CA VAL A 268 0.70 0.19 -12.16
C VAL A 268 0.37 1.12 -10.98
N HIS A 269 1.19 1.12 -9.93
CA HIS A 269 1.04 2.08 -8.84
C HIS A 269 1.21 3.53 -9.31
N LYS A 270 2.14 3.83 -10.23
CA LYS A 270 2.30 5.18 -10.79
C LYS A 270 1.06 5.60 -11.58
N LEU A 271 0.49 4.70 -12.38
CA LEU A 271 -0.76 4.95 -13.07
C LEU A 271 -1.92 5.18 -12.07
N GLY A 272 -2.04 4.33 -11.07
CA GLY A 272 -3.05 4.45 -10.03
C GLY A 272 -2.90 5.71 -9.18
N HIS A 273 -1.66 6.14 -8.89
CA HIS A 273 -1.39 7.39 -8.18
C HIS A 273 -1.85 8.62 -8.97
N ALA A 274 -1.61 8.65 -10.29
CA ALA A 274 -2.10 9.74 -11.14
C ALA A 274 -3.63 9.84 -11.12
N LEU A 275 -4.33 8.70 -11.22
CA LEU A 275 -5.78 8.64 -11.10
C LEU A 275 -6.26 9.07 -9.70
N GLY A 276 -5.63 8.58 -8.66
CA GLY A 276 -5.98 8.91 -7.27
C GLY A 276 -5.76 10.38 -6.94
N ALA A 277 -4.70 11.00 -7.47
CA ALA A 277 -4.43 12.42 -7.30
C ALA A 277 -5.45 13.31 -8.02
N LYS A 278 -5.83 12.93 -9.26
CA LYS A 278 -6.76 13.73 -10.08
C LYS A 278 -8.22 13.56 -9.65
N TYR A 279 -8.65 12.34 -9.29
CA TYR A 279 -10.07 12.02 -9.07
C TYR A 279 -10.42 11.61 -7.64
N ASP A 280 -9.47 11.62 -6.72
CA ASP A 280 -9.61 11.25 -5.30
C ASP A 280 -10.33 9.88 -5.08
N LYS A 281 -10.06 8.90 -5.95
CA LYS A 281 -10.61 7.54 -5.85
C LYS A 281 -9.78 6.66 -4.92
N ALA A 282 -10.42 5.62 -4.39
CA ALA A 282 -9.77 4.63 -3.54
C ALA A 282 -8.60 3.95 -4.27
N HIS A 283 -7.46 3.81 -3.57
CA HIS A 283 -6.20 3.36 -4.17
C HIS A 283 -6.32 2.00 -4.87
N GLY A 284 -6.86 0.97 -4.20
CA GLY A 284 -7.06 -0.35 -4.81
C GLY A 284 -7.94 -0.31 -6.07
N ALA A 285 -8.95 0.57 -6.09
CA ALA A 285 -9.81 0.73 -7.26
C ALA A 285 -9.08 1.35 -8.45
N THR A 286 -8.20 2.33 -8.21
CA THR A 286 -7.38 2.91 -9.30
C THR A 286 -6.40 1.90 -9.88
N LEU A 287 -5.87 0.99 -9.05
CA LEU A 287 -4.96 -0.08 -9.49
C LEU A 287 -5.67 -1.11 -10.36
N SER A 288 -6.81 -1.66 -9.90
CA SER A 288 -7.56 -2.67 -10.65
C SER A 288 -8.08 -2.13 -11.98
N ALA A 289 -8.48 -0.85 -12.04
CA ALA A 289 -9.00 -0.21 -13.24
C ALA A 289 -7.99 -0.12 -14.39
N VAL A 290 -6.69 -0.13 -14.10
CA VAL A 290 -5.64 0.02 -15.13
C VAL A 290 -4.80 -1.23 -15.33
N TRP A 291 -4.78 -2.17 -14.36
CA TRP A 291 -3.90 -3.33 -14.42
C TRP A 291 -4.09 -4.18 -15.67
N GLY A 292 -5.33 -4.49 -16.05
CA GLY A 292 -5.62 -5.29 -17.23
C GLY A 292 -5.07 -4.67 -18.52
N SER A 293 -5.28 -3.37 -18.70
CA SER A 293 -4.78 -2.63 -19.85
C SER A 293 -3.26 -2.55 -19.89
N TRP A 294 -2.61 -2.36 -18.72
CA TRP A 294 -1.16 -2.41 -18.59
C TRP A 294 -0.62 -3.81 -18.93
N ALA A 295 -1.19 -4.86 -18.33
CA ALA A 295 -0.74 -6.23 -18.55
C ALA A 295 -0.83 -6.62 -20.02
N GLU A 296 -1.95 -6.31 -20.70
CA GLU A 296 -2.12 -6.57 -22.13
C GLU A 296 -1.18 -5.74 -23.03
N TYR A 297 -0.70 -4.60 -22.53
CA TYR A 297 0.24 -3.76 -23.27
C TYR A 297 1.68 -4.32 -23.20
N VAL A 298 2.07 -4.89 -22.05
CA VAL A 298 3.47 -5.29 -21.81
C VAL A 298 3.75 -6.79 -21.95
N TYR A 299 2.73 -7.69 -21.82
CA TYR A 299 2.96 -9.14 -21.70
C TYR A 299 3.78 -9.75 -22.84
N LYS A 300 3.65 -9.24 -24.07
CA LYS A 300 4.40 -9.74 -25.24
C LYS A 300 5.92 -9.56 -25.11
N ASN A 301 6.37 -8.71 -24.20
CA ASN A 301 7.79 -8.50 -23.95
C ASN A 301 8.37 -9.55 -22.97
N ASP A 302 7.51 -10.33 -22.30
CA ASP A 302 7.91 -11.45 -21.44
C ASP A 302 6.75 -12.46 -21.28
N GLU A 303 6.32 -13.05 -22.42
CA GLU A 303 5.19 -13.99 -22.46
C GLU A 303 5.43 -15.19 -21.53
N GLU A 304 6.68 -15.66 -21.41
CA GLU A 304 7.03 -16.79 -20.56
C GLU A 304 6.74 -16.47 -19.07
N ARG A 305 7.03 -15.25 -18.63
CA ARG A 305 6.76 -14.82 -17.25
C ARG A 305 5.27 -14.75 -16.96
N PHE A 306 4.47 -14.24 -17.89
CA PHE A 306 3.02 -14.20 -17.77
C PHE A 306 2.40 -15.61 -17.86
N ALA A 307 2.91 -16.49 -18.72
CA ALA A 307 2.48 -17.88 -18.77
C ALA A 307 2.83 -18.65 -17.49
N HIS A 308 4.02 -18.43 -16.93
CA HIS A 308 4.41 -19.02 -15.65
C HIS A 308 3.47 -18.55 -14.51
N TYR A 309 3.16 -17.26 -14.43
CA TYR A 309 2.15 -16.72 -13.52
C TYR A 309 0.79 -17.41 -13.67
N ALA A 310 0.30 -17.54 -14.91
CA ALA A 310 -0.96 -18.20 -15.20
C ALA A 310 -1.01 -19.64 -14.67
N LYS A 311 0.07 -20.39 -14.90
CA LYS A 311 0.17 -21.79 -14.46
C LYS A 311 0.28 -21.90 -12.93
N LYS A 312 1.11 -21.09 -12.31
CA LYS A 312 1.44 -21.19 -10.89
C LYS A 312 0.39 -20.57 -9.96
N VAL A 313 -0.23 -19.48 -10.37
CA VAL A 313 -1.21 -18.76 -9.54
C VAL A 313 -2.64 -19.20 -9.87
N TRP A 314 -2.94 -19.36 -11.16
CA TRP A 314 -4.30 -19.65 -11.63
C TRP A 314 -4.55 -21.12 -12.00
N GLY A 315 -3.51 -21.98 -11.98
CA GLY A 315 -3.65 -23.37 -12.38
C GLY A 315 -4.03 -23.56 -13.85
N VAL A 316 -3.54 -22.68 -14.74
CA VAL A 316 -3.79 -22.78 -16.17
C VAL A 316 -3.00 -23.94 -16.76
N GLU A 317 -3.67 -24.86 -17.45
CA GLU A 317 -3.07 -26.06 -18.06
C GLU A 317 -2.69 -25.88 -19.55
N GLU A 318 -2.92 -24.67 -20.13
CA GLU A 318 -2.60 -24.36 -21.51
C GLU A 318 -1.07 -24.45 -21.76
N GLU A 319 -0.68 -25.22 -22.78
CA GLU A 319 0.72 -25.43 -23.14
C GLU A 319 1.29 -24.29 -23.99
N ASP A 320 0.47 -23.68 -24.86
CA ASP A 320 0.85 -22.53 -25.67
C ASP A 320 1.13 -21.33 -24.76
N VAL A 321 2.35 -20.85 -24.78
CA VAL A 321 2.83 -19.80 -23.91
C VAL A 321 2.02 -18.51 -24.05
N ALA A 322 1.73 -18.08 -25.28
CA ALA A 322 0.99 -16.85 -25.53
C ALA A 322 -0.47 -16.95 -25.08
N LYS A 323 -1.09 -18.12 -25.25
CA LYS A 323 -2.47 -18.36 -24.77
C LYS A 323 -2.50 -18.46 -23.26
N ALA A 324 -1.56 -19.17 -22.64
CA ALA A 324 -1.46 -19.26 -21.18
C ALA A 324 -1.27 -17.86 -20.55
N ALA A 325 -0.40 -17.02 -21.12
CA ALA A 325 -0.18 -15.65 -20.66
C ALA A 325 -1.47 -14.82 -20.70
N LYS A 326 -2.20 -14.87 -21.82
CA LYS A 326 -3.49 -14.16 -21.96
C LYS A 326 -4.55 -14.67 -20.98
N GLU A 327 -4.59 -15.99 -20.77
CA GLU A 327 -5.53 -16.60 -19.84
C GLU A 327 -5.27 -16.17 -18.39
N GLY A 328 -4.00 -16.06 -17.98
CA GLY A 328 -3.64 -15.53 -16.67
C GLY A 328 -4.09 -14.08 -16.48
N ILE A 329 -3.90 -13.22 -17.49
CA ILE A 329 -4.37 -11.84 -17.49
C ILE A 329 -5.90 -11.80 -17.35
N ARG A 330 -6.61 -12.59 -18.20
CA ARG A 330 -8.07 -12.68 -18.20
C ARG A 330 -8.61 -13.09 -16.83
N ARG A 331 -8.07 -14.16 -16.22
CA ARG A 331 -8.51 -14.64 -14.89
C ARG A 331 -8.28 -13.61 -13.79
N THR A 332 -7.19 -12.86 -13.84
CA THR A 332 -6.93 -11.78 -12.88
C THR A 332 -7.96 -10.66 -13.00
N VAL A 333 -8.29 -10.24 -14.24
CA VAL A 333 -9.33 -9.23 -14.48
C VAL A 333 -10.71 -9.73 -14.04
N GLU A 334 -11.02 -11.00 -14.32
CA GLU A 334 -12.28 -11.62 -13.86
C GLU A 334 -12.36 -11.68 -12.34
N TYR A 335 -11.28 -12.05 -11.67
CA TYR A 335 -11.24 -12.04 -10.22
C TYR A 335 -11.52 -10.64 -9.64
N PHE A 336 -10.97 -9.57 -10.23
CA PHE A 336 -11.31 -8.21 -9.81
C PHE A 336 -12.79 -7.89 -9.97
N ARG A 337 -13.44 -8.35 -11.06
CA ARG A 337 -14.88 -8.22 -11.23
C ARG A 337 -15.68 -9.03 -10.21
N GLU A 338 -15.26 -10.26 -9.92
CA GLU A 338 -15.89 -11.11 -8.90
C GLU A 338 -15.86 -10.48 -7.50
N ILE A 339 -14.82 -9.75 -7.17
CA ILE A 339 -14.72 -8.99 -5.93
C ILE A 339 -15.26 -7.54 -6.05
N HIS A 340 -16.03 -7.26 -7.09
CA HIS A 340 -16.68 -5.97 -7.35
C HIS A 340 -15.74 -4.77 -7.49
N MET A 341 -14.54 -5.00 -8.03
CA MET A 341 -13.58 -3.94 -8.29
C MET A 341 -13.62 -3.49 -9.75
N PRO A 342 -13.45 -2.18 -10.04
CA PRO A 342 -13.43 -1.67 -11.39
C PRO A 342 -12.24 -2.24 -12.18
N THR A 343 -12.46 -2.59 -13.45
CA THR A 343 -11.42 -3.15 -14.34
C THR A 343 -11.12 -2.24 -15.54
N ASN A 344 -11.73 -1.06 -15.56
CA ASN A 344 -11.51 -0.01 -16.56
C ASN A 344 -11.91 1.36 -15.98
N LEU A 345 -11.60 2.46 -16.69
CA LEU A 345 -11.87 3.82 -16.20
C LEU A 345 -13.35 4.15 -16.12
N LYS A 346 -14.20 3.53 -16.97
CA LYS A 346 -15.63 3.74 -16.92
C LYS A 346 -16.25 3.18 -15.63
N GLU A 347 -15.83 1.97 -15.25
CA GLU A 347 -16.26 1.31 -14.01
C GLU A 347 -15.72 2.03 -12.76
N LEU A 348 -14.66 2.84 -12.88
CA LEU A 348 -14.11 3.66 -11.81
C LEU A 348 -15.01 4.87 -11.47
N GLU A 349 -16.04 5.15 -12.26
CA GLU A 349 -17.02 6.21 -12.04
C GLU A 349 -16.41 7.61 -11.88
N ILE A 350 -15.48 7.96 -12.78
CA ILE A 350 -14.78 9.25 -12.82
C ILE A 350 -15.36 10.22 -13.87
N GLY A 351 -16.50 9.85 -14.47
CA GLY A 351 -17.12 10.59 -15.56
C GLY A 351 -16.50 10.28 -16.92
N GLU A 352 -16.82 11.11 -17.90
CA GLU A 352 -16.21 11.02 -19.21
C GLU A 352 -14.78 11.56 -19.15
N VAL A 353 -13.83 10.77 -19.63
CA VAL A 353 -12.40 11.11 -19.63
C VAL A 353 -12.02 11.55 -21.04
N SER A 354 -11.61 12.81 -21.20
CA SER A 354 -11.18 13.39 -22.48
C SER A 354 -9.80 12.86 -22.92
N GLU A 355 -9.43 13.07 -24.18
CA GLU A 355 -8.08 12.76 -24.66
C GLU A 355 -7.02 13.64 -23.95
N GLU A 356 -7.38 14.86 -23.58
CA GLU A 356 -6.53 15.76 -22.79
C GLU A 356 -6.29 15.22 -21.39
N ASP A 357 -7.36 14.79 -20.70
CA ASP A 357 -7.23 14.14 -19.37
C ASP A 357 -6.31 12.92 -19.40
N LEU A 358 -6.43 12.08 -20.45
CA LEU A 358 -5.59 10.89 -20.61
C LEU A 358 -4.10 11.26 -20.80
N ARG A 359 -3.82 12.36 -21.54
CA ARG A 359 -2.45 12.86 -21.68
C ARG A 359 -1.92 13.46 -20.39
N GLU A 360 -2.72 14.21 -19.66
CA GLU A 360 -2.35 14.74 -18.34
C GLU A 360 -2.02 13.61 -17.36
N LEU A 361 -2.85 12.57 -17.31
CA LEU A 361 -2.59 11.38 -16.47
C LEU A 361 -1.27 10.70 -16.84
N ALA A 362 -0.98 10.57 -18.15
CA ALA A 362 0.26 9.97 -18.61
C ALA A 362 1.48 10.83 -18.23
N MET A 363 1.39 12.13 -18.38
CA MET A 363 2.45 13.06 -17.98
C MET A 363 2.65 13.04 -16.45
N ALA A 364 1.57 13.02 -15.67
CA ALA A 364 1.65 12.92 -14.21
C ALA A 364 2.32 11.61 -13.75
N ALA A 365 1.93 10.47 -14.33
CA ALA A 365 2.50 9.15 -13.99
C ALA A 365 3.99 9.06 -14.31
N THR A 366 4.47 9.73 -15.36
CA THR A 366 5.86 9.70 -15.85
C THR A 366 6.69 10.92 -15.43
N LEU A 367 6.15 11.74 -14.51
CA LEU A 367 6.80 13.00 -14.08
C LEU A 367 7.24 13.86 -15.28
N ASN A 368 6.30 14.17 -16.18
CA ASN A 368 6.52 14.89 -17.43
C ASN A 368 7.53 14.20 -18.37
N ASP A 369 7.37 12.89 -18.51
CA ASP A 369 8.23 11.99 -19.33
C ASP A 369 9.72 11.97 -18.91
N THR A 370 10.03 12.44 -17.71
CA THR A 370 11.38 12.38 -17.16
C THR A 370 11.72 11.02 -16.58
N VAL A 371 10.70 10.22 -16.23
CA VAL A 371 10.84 8.87 -15.70
C VAL A 371 10.17 7.86 -16.63
N LYS A 372 10.93 6.85 -17.04
CA LYS A 372 10.38 5.70 -17.77
C LYS A 372 9.88 4.65 -16.78
N LEU A 373 8.65 4.16 -17.04
CA LEU A 373 8.02 3.16 -16.17
C LEU A 373 8.27 1.75 -16.70
N SER A 374 8.00 0.78 -15.87
CA SER A 374 8.09 -0.66 -16.11
C SER A 374 9.50 -1.20 -16.40
N LYS A 375 9.71 -2.46 -15.97
CA LYS A 375 10.96 -3.22 -16.21
C LYS A 375 10.77 -4.26 -17.30
N ILE A 376 9.55 -4.62 -17.66
CA ILE A 376 9.24 -5.56 -18.76
C ILE A 376 9.44 -4.87 -20.10
N LYS A 377 8.89 -3.69 -20.24
CA LYS A 377 9.04 -2.81 -21.40
C LYS A 377 9.15 -1.39 -20.86
N GLU A 378 10.21 -0.69 -21.20
CA GLU A 378 10.36 0.71 -20.83
C GLU A 378 9.21 1.53 -21.45
N LEU A 379 8.38 2.15 -20.59
CA LEU A 379 7.19 2.89 -20.98
C LEU A 379 7.45 4.39 -20.91
N THR A 380 7.27 5.06 -22.04
CA THR A 380 7.25 6.53 -22.16
C THR A 380 5.87 7.09 -21.78
N ALA A 381 5.76 8.43 -21.71
CA ALA A 381 4.46 9.06 -21.52
C ALA A 381 3.45 8.70 -22.64
N GLU A 382 3.92 8.51 -23.88
CA GLU A 382 3.05 8.06 -24.97
C GLU A 382 2.57 6.62 -24.78
N ASP A 383 3.45 5.69 -24.34
CA ASP A 383 3.04 4.32 -24.01
C ASP A 383 1.99 4.33 -22.87
N VAL A 384 2.20 5.13 -21.84
CA VAL A 384 1.26 5.26 -20.71
C VAL A 384 -0.06 5.86 -21.16
N TYR A 385 -0.03 6.85 -22.05
CA TYR A 385 -1.25 7.39 -22.66
C TYR A 385 -2.04 6.30 -23.41
N GLN A 386 -1.38 5.44 -24.20
CA GLN A 386 -2.03 4.33 -24.87
C GLN A 386 -2.65 3.32 -23.90
N ILE A 387 -1.99 3.05 -22.76
CA ILE A 387 -2.54 2.21 -21.69
C ILE A 387 -3.81 2.85 -21.09
N PHE A 388 -3.79 4.14 -20.77
CA PHE A 388 -4.97 4.83 -20.27
C PHE A 388 -6.08 4.91 -21.29
N ARG A 389 -5.76 5.13 -22.58
CA ARG A 389 -6.73 5.10 -23.69
C ARG A 389 -7.46 3.76 -23.74
N LYS A 390 -6.71 2.67 -23.68
CA LYS A 390 -7.27 1.32 -23.65
C LYS A 390 -8.14 1.10 -22.40
N ALA A 391 -7.70 1.57 -21.22
CA ALA A 391 -8.47 1.50 -19.98
C ALA A 391 -9.76 2.34 -20.05
N ALA A 392 -9.81 3.39 -20.88
CA ALA A 392 -11.00 4.20 -21.14
C ALA A 392 -11.93 3.58 -22.20
N GLY A 393 -11.53 2.47 -22.85
CA GLY A 393 -12.30 1.84 -23.94
C GLY A 393 -12.22 2.59 -25.26
N LYS A 394 -11.12 3.29 -25.53
CA LYS A 394 -10.89 4.13 -26.72
C LYS A 394 -9.81 3.53 -27.63
#